data_69785ac541ebaa314927119208a09add
#
_entry.id   69785ac541ebaa314927119208a09add
#
_cell.length_a   1.000
_cell.length_b   1.000
_cell.length_c   1.000
_cell.angle_alpha   90.00
_cell.angle_beta   90.00
_cell.angle_gamma   90.00
#
_symmetry.space_group_name_H-M   'P 1'
#
loop_
_entity.id
_entity.type
_entity.pdbx_description
1 polymer ?
#
loop_
_entity_poly.entity_id
_entity_poly.type
_entity_poly.pdbx_seq_one_letter_code
_entity_poly.pdbx_strand_id
1 'polypeptide(L)'
;MRSIIIGAMLLLLNACAQTTLPSSVDATDWQAFGKQTALNGSLELSEDRIAKLDDTNRATPELIMAYQTGYQEGKEEYCQQSAYILGVQGAPYYGICDDLDPFFHNDYESGRLSTAGGY
;
A
#
# COMPACT_ATOMS: atom_id res chain seq x y z
N MET A 1 47.59 -13.50 20.76
CA MET A 1 46.89 -13.05 19.55
C MET A 1 45.57 -13.76 19.47
N ARG A 2 44.52 -13.09 19.94
CA ARG A 2 43.22 -13.71 19.93
C ARG A 2 42.37 -13.00 18.90
N SER A 3 42.06 -13.72 17.84
CA SER A 3 41.11 -13.29 16.83
C SER A 3 39.74 -13.28 17.41
N ILE A 4 39.21 -12.09 17.62
CA ILE A 4 37.80 -11.91 17.99
C ILE A 4 37.03 -11.97 16.70
N ILE A 5 36.41 -13.12 16.47
CA ILE A 5 35.43 -13.28 15.40
C ILE A 5 34.19 -12.58 15.88
N ILE A 6 34.02 -11.35 15.48
CA ILE A 6 32.75 -10.65 15.63
C ILE A 6 31.83 -11.20 14.55
N GLY A 7 31.05 -12.20 14.96
CA GLY A 7 29.94 -12.65 14.14
C GLY A 7 28.97 -11.50 13.93
N ALA A 8 29.02 -10.90 12.75
CA ALA A 8 27.97 -10.00 12.32
C ALA A 8 26.70 -10.81 12.18
N MET A 9 25.89 -10.81 13.21
CA MET A 9 24.56 -11.35 13.18
C MET A 9 23.73 -10.42 12.31
N LEU A 10 23.62 -10.76 11.03
CA LEU A 10 22.65 -10.16 10.15
C LEU A 10 21.27 -10.52 10.69
N LEU A 11 20.71 -9.61 11.46
CA LEU A 11 19.29 -9.60 11.75
C LEU A 11 18.59 -9.33 10.43
N LEU A 12 18.20 -10.38 9.77
CA LEU A 12 17.21 -10.30 8.70
C LEU A 12 15.92 -9.84 9.36
N LEU A 13 15.73 -8.55 9.37
CA LEU A 13 14.44 -7.95 9.68
C LEU A 13 13.49 -8.37 8.57
N ASN A 14 12.83 -9.52 8.79
CA ASN A 14 11.65 -9.85 8.04
C ASN A 14 10.61 -8.81 8.42
N ALA A 15 10.66 -7.67 7.72
CA ALA A 15 9.57 -6.71 7.74
C ALA A 15 8.41 -7.37 7.00
N CYS A 16 7.71 -8.28 7.67
CA CYS A 16 6.37 -8.62 7.25
C CYS A 16 5.61 -7.30 7.26
N ALA A 17 5.21 -6.83 6.07
CA ALA A 17 4.36 -5.66 5.94
C ALA A 17 3.00 -6.00 6.54
N GLN A 18 2.91 -5.97 7.84
CA GLN A 18 1.64 -6.10 8.55
C GLN A 18 0.94 -4.76 8.48
N THR A 19 -0.27 -4.77 7.94
CA THR A 19 -1.13 -3.60 7.98
C THR A 19 -1.47 -3.31 9.44
N THR A 20 -0.97 -2.17 9.92
CA THR A 20 -1.19 -1.72 11.30
C THR A 20 -2.03 -0.47 11.27
N LEU A 21 -3.15 -0.48 12.00
CA LEU A 21 -3.98 0.71 12.15
C LEU A 21 -3.23 1.78 12.97
N PRO A 22 -3.55 3.08 12.77
CA PRO A 22 -3.00 4.12 13.61
C PRO A 22 -3.27 3.87 15.09
N SER A 23 -2.30 4.14 15.95
CA SER A 23 -2.45 4.00 17.40
C SER A 23 -3.25 5.13 18.03
N SER A 24 -3.39 6.25 17.34
CA SER A 24 -4.12 7.42 17.80
C SER A 24 -5.61 7.34 17.44
N VAL A 25 -6.40 8.21 18.06
CA VAL A 25 -7.82 8.44 17.74
C VAL A 25 -8.01 9.78 17.01
N ASP A 26 -6.96 10.30 16.42
CA ASP A 26 -6.99 11.54 15.67
C ASP A 26 -7.39 11.28 14.22
N ALA A 27 -8.43 11.98 13.75
CA ALA A 27 -8.93 11.85 12.39
C ALA A 27 -7.86 12.18 11.34
N THR A 28 -6.96 13.11 11.64
CA THR A 28 -5.85 13.47 10.73
C THR A 28 -4.91 12.28 10.50
N ASP A 29 -4.62 11.53 11.53
CA ASP A 29 -3.75 10.34 11.43
C ASP A 29 -4.44 9.23 10.63
N TRP A 30 -5.74 9.05 10.80
CA TRP A 30 -6.51 8.06 10.06
C TRP A 30 -6.66 8.45 8.58
N GLN A 31 -6.83 9.74 8.30
CA GLN A 31 -6.83 10.25 6.92
C GLN A 31 -5.47 10.03 6.26
N ALA A 32 -4.38 10.36 6.93
CA ALA A 32 -3.03 10.13 6.44
C ALA A 32 -2.76 8.64 6.20
N PHE A 33 -3.25 7.78 7.07
CA PHE A 33 -3.15 6.33 6.91
C PHE A 33 -3.88 5.84 5.67
N GLY A 34 -5.10 6.32 5.42
CA GLY A 34 -5.86 5.99 4.22
C GLY A 34 -5.14 6.43 2.96
N LYS A 35 -4.66 7.67 2.94
CA LYS A 35 -3.89 8.21 1.81
C LYS A 35 -2.64 7.38 1.52
N GLN A 36 -1.88 7.04 2.55
CA GLN A 36 -0.67 6.25 2.40
C GLN A 36 -0.98 4.83 1.92
N THR A 37 -2.06 4.23 2.38
CA THR A 37 -2.52 2.91 1.93
C THR A 37 -2.74 2.92 0.42
N ALA A 38 -3.46 3.92 -0.10
CA ALA A 38 -3.71 4.07 -1.52
C ALA A 38 -2.44 4.40 -2.32
N LEU A 39 -1.58 5.29 -1.80
CA LEU A 39 -0.31 5.64 -2.46
C LEU A 39 0.64 4.45 -2.57
N ASN A 40 0.51 3.47 -1.70
CA ASN A 40 1.23 2.20 -1.80
C ASN A 40 0.61 1.23 -2.82
N GLY A 41 -0.47 1.60 -3.46
CA GLY A 41 -1.20 0.75 -4.40
C GLY A 41 -2.04 -0.33 -3.75
N SER A 42 -2.20 -0.30 -2.44
CA SER A 42 -2.98 -1.30 -1.70
C SER A 42 -4.46 -1.04 -1.85
N LEU A 43 -5.25 -2.12 -1.86
CA LEU A 43 -6.70 -2.00 -1.89
C LEU A 43 -7.23 -1.43 -0.57
N GLU A 44 -8.39 -0.78 -0.65
CA GLU A 44 -9.06 -0.21 0.52
C GLU A 44 -9.43 -1.30 1.52
N LEU A 45 -9.15 -1.03 2.79
CA LEU A 45 -9.61 -1.89 3.87
C LEU A 45 -11.11 -1.74 4.04
N SER A 46 -11.83 -2.86 4.04
CA SER A 46 -13.25 -2.87 4.38
C SER A 46 -13.46 -2.55 5.87
N GLU A 47 -14.66 -2.13 6.23
CA GLU A 47 -15.00 -1.90 7.64
C GLU A 47 -14.83 -3.18 8.47
N ASP A 48 -15.19 -4.33 7.93
CA ASP A 48 -14.98 -5.62 8.58
C ASP A 48 -13.50 -5.92 8.83
N ARG A 49 -12.66 -5.59 7.87
CA ARG A 49 -11.21 -5.78 8.01
C ARG A 49 -10.63 -4.84 9.06
N ILE A 50 -11.07 -3.59 9.07
CA ILE A 50 -10.67 -2.62 10.09
C ILE A 50 -11.10 -3.12 11.46
N ALA A 51 -12.33 -3.60 11.61
CA ALA A 51 -12.82 -4.14 12.88
C ALA A 51 -11.97 -5.31 13.38
N LYS A 52 -11.53 -6.19 12.48
CA LYS A 52 -10.66 -7.32 12.84
C LYS A 52 -9.25 -6.90 13.25
N LEU A 53 -8.75 -5.80 12.68
CA LEU A 53 -7.43 -5.25 12.99
C LEU A 53 -7.46 -4.37 14.25
N ASP A 54 -8.64 -3.92 14.64
CA ASP A 54 -8.85 -2.99 15.75
C ASP A 54 -9.02 -3.74 17.08
N ASP A 55 -7.91 -4.12 17.67
CA ASP A 55 -7.86 -4.90 18.92
C ASP A 55 -8.24 -4.10 20.18
N THR A 56 -8.27 -2.76 20.08
CA THR A 56 -8.53 -1.86 21.20
C THR A 56 -9.81 -1.02 21.05
N ASN A 57 -10.66 -1.34 20.08
CA ASN A 57 -11.92 -0.62 19.82
C ASN A 57 -11.75 0.90 19.60
N ARG A 58 -10.72 1.30 18.86
CA ARG A 58 -10.46 2.71 18.56
C ARG A 58 -11.23 3.23 17.35
N ALA A 59 -11.56 2.34 16.40
CA ALA A 59 -12.13 2.70 15.11
C ALA A 59 -13.60 3.11 15.26
N THR A 60 -13.82 4.39 15.45
CA THR A 60 -15.15 4.98 15.42
C THR A 60 -15.61 5.19 13.96
N PRO A 61 -16.92 5.35 13.69
CA PRO A 61 -17.39 5.70 12.35
C PRO A 61 -16.72 6.94 11.76
N GLU A 62 -16.41 7.93 12.58
CA GLU A 62 -15.72 9.16 12.16
C GLU A 62 -14.29 8.88 11.69
N LEU A 63 -13.56 8.03 12.41
CA LEU A 63 -12.20 7.65 12.04
C LEU A 63 -12.18 6.79 10.78
N ILE A 64 -13.15 5.89 10.62
CA ILE A 64 -13.32 5.11 9.40
C ILE A 64 -13.59 6.02 8.21
N MET A 65 -14.46 7.03 8.36
CA MET A 65 -14.70 8.03 7.31
C MET A 65 -13.45 8.82 6.97
N ALA A 66 -12.66 9.21 7.97
CA ALA A 66 -11.39 9.90 7.74
C ALA A 66 -10.42 9.03 6.93
N TYR A 67 -10.32 7.75 7.27
CA TYR A 67 -9.55 6.75 6.50
C TYR A 67 -10.03 6.68 5.05
N GLN A 68 -11.33 6.55 4.83
CA GLN A 68 -11.92 6.45 3.49
C GLN A 68 -11.68 7.71 2.67
N THR A 69 -11.79 8.88 3.28
CA THR A 69 -11.50 10.16 2.62
C THR A 69 -10.03 10.23 2.18
N GLY A 70 -9.12 9.92 3.08
CA GLY A 70 -7.69 9.88 2.77
C GLY A 70 -7.36 8.84 1.70
N TYR A 71 -7.99 7.68 1.77
CA TYR A 71 -7.82 6.63 0.76
C TYR A 71 -8.20 7.12 -0.63
N GLN A 72 -9.34 7.78 -0.79
CA GLN A 72 -9.77 8.32 -2.08
C GLN A 72 -8.79 9.38 -2.61
N GLU A 73 -8.30 10.26 -1.76
CA GLU A 73 -7.27 11.24 -2.14
C GLU A 73 -6.01 10.55 -2.66
N GLY A 74 -5.51 9.57 -1.93
CA GLY A 74 -4.32 8.82 -2.33
C GLY A 74 -4.53 7.99 -3.59
N LYS A 75 -5.71 7.41 -3.77
CA LYS A 75 -6.08 6.64 -4.95
C LYS A 75 -6.08 7.51 -6.20
N GLU A 76 -6.68 8.70 -6.14
CA GLU A 76 -6.67 9.65 -7.25
C GLU A 76 -5.24 10.02 -7.64
N GLU A 77 -4.39 10.30 -6.67
CA GLU A 77 -2.98 10.61 -6.91
C GLU A 77 -2.22 9.42 -7.50
N TYR A 78 -2.38 8.23 -6.92
CA TYR A 78 -1.73 7.01 -7.41
C TYR A 78 -2.11 6.71 -8.86
N CYS A 79 -3.38 6.87 -9.21
CA CYS A 79 -3.89 6.54 -10.54
C CYS A 79 -3.55 7.57 -11.62
N GLN A 80 -2.91 8.68 -11.26
CA GLN A 80 -2.34 9.63 -12.22
C GLN A 80 -1.00 9.16 -12.81
N GLN A 81 -0.38 8.14 -12.22
CA GLN A 81 0.84 7.57 -12.74
C GLN A 81 0.61 6.87 -14.08
N SER A 82 1.67 6.72 -14.85
CA SER A 82 1.62 5.89 -16.06
C SER A 82 1.54 4.41 -15.68
N ALA A 83 0.44 3.77 -16.01
CA ALA A 83 0.28 2.33 -15.81
C ALA A 83 1.33 1.54 -16.56
N TYR A 84 1.64 1.96 -17.79
CA TYR A 84 2.70 1.32 -18.59
C TYR A 84 4.06 1.37 -17.88
N ILE A 85 4.44 2.51 -17.35
CA ILE A 85 5.71 2.65 -16.63
C ILE A 85 5.75 1.78 -15.36
N LEU A 86 4.64 1.71 -14.62
CA LEU A 86 4.53 0.80 -13.47
C LEU A 86 4.78 -0.65 -13.89
N GLY A 87 4.23 -1.05 -15.04
CA GLY A 87 4.45 -2.39 -15.61
C GLY A 87 5.89 -2.61 -16.02
N VAL A 88 6.50 -1.65 -16.67
CA VAL A 88 7.93 -1.69 -17.07
C VAL A 88 8.83 -1.86 -15.85
N GLN A 89 8.53 -1.16 -14.77
CA GLN A 89 9.29 -1.23 -13.52
C GLN A 89 9.06 -2.53 -12.74
N GLY A 90 8.08 -3.33 -13.13
CA GLY A 90 7.71 -4.54 -12.41
C GLY A 90 7.06 -4.27 -11.05
N ALA A 91 6.52 -3.07 -10.85
CA ALA A 91 5.79 -2.73 -9.64
C ALA A 91 4.52 -3.59 -9.54
N PRO A 92 4.16 -4.11 -8.35
CA PRO A 92 2.92 -4.86 -8.21
C PRO A 92 1.70 -3.95 -8.40
N TYR A 93 0.65 -4.50 -9.03
CA TYR A 93 -0.61 -3.80 -9.24
C TYR A 93 -1.78 -4.68 -8.82
N TYR A 94 -2.64 -4.19 -7.96
CA TYR A 94 -3.74 -4.95 -7.35
C TYR A 94 -5.13 -4.53 -7.83
N GLY A 95 -5.20 -3.70 -8.86
CA GLY A 95 -6.49 -3.28 -9.42
C GLY A 95 -7.07 -2.00 -8.84
N ILE A 96 -6.31 -1.25 -8.07
CA ILE A 96 -6.79 -0.03 -7.37
C ILE A 96 -7.39 1.01 -8.31
N CYS A 97 -6.93 1.08 -9.57
CA CYS A 97 -7.37 2.10 -10.53
C CYS A 97 -8.44 1.60 -11.51
N ASP A 98 -8.84 0.34 -11.43
CA ASP A 98 -9.68 -0.29 -12.47
C ASP A 98 -11.06 0.39 -12.62
N ASP A 99 -11.61 0.95 -11.55
CA ASP A 99 -12.87 1.67 -11.56
C ASP A 99 -12.74 3.13 -12.05
N LEU A 100 -11.56 3.74 -11.93
CA LEU A 100 -11.29 5.10 -12.40
C LEU A 100 -10.84 5.14 -13.85
N ASP A 101 -10.09 4.13 -14.28
CA ASP A 101 -9.52 4.04 -15.61
C ASP A 101 -9.61 2.58 -16.10
N PRO A 102 -10.56 2.28 -16.99
CA PRO A 102 -10.75 0.90 -17.48
C PRO A 102 -9.57 0.39 -18.30
N PHE A 103 -8.68 1.25 -18.76
CA PHE A 103 -7.50 0.86 -19.53
C PHE A 103 -6.24 0.70 -18.68
N PHE A 104 -6.29 1.09 -17.41
CA PHE A 104 -5.11 1.08 -16.54
C PHE A 104 -4.48 -0.31 -16.47
N HIS A 105 -5.28 -1.33 -16.25
CA HIS A 105 -4.80 -2.70 -16.16
C HIS A 105 -4.13 -3.17 -17.45
N ASN A 106 -4.74 -2.90 -18.59
CA ASN A 106 -4.19 -3.29 -19.89
C ASN A 106 -2.87 -2.57 -20.19
N ASP A 107 -2.79 -1.29 -19.86
CA ASP A 107 -1.56 -0.52 -20.04
C ASP A 107 -0.45 -1.04 -19.12
N TYR A 108 -0.81 -1.38 -17.89
CA TYR A 108 0.11 -2.00 -16.94
C TYR A 108 0.66 -3.33 -17.49
N GLU A 109 -0.22 -4.22 -17.96
CA GLU A 109 0.19 -5.51 -18.53
C GLU A 109 1.05 -5.32 -19.79
N SER A 110 0.75 -4.35 -20.62
CA SER A 110 1.57 -4.00 -21.78
C SER A 110 2.98 -3.60 -21.36
N GLY A 111 3.10 -2.83 -20.29
CA GLY A 111 4.40 -2.45 -19.73
C GLY A 111 5.17 -3.65 -19.19
N ARG A 112 4.50 -4.55 -18.47
CA ARG A 112 5.11 -5.80 -17.98
C ARG A 112 5.62 -6.66 -19.11
N LEU A 113 4.82 -6.86 -20.13
CA LEU A 113 5.17 -7.71 -21.29
C LEU A 113 6.32 -7.11 -22.11
N SER A 114 6.46 -5.79 -22.15
CA SER A 114 7.57 -5.14 -22.86
C SER A 114 8.93 -5.49 -22.27
N THR A 115 8.99 -5.78 -20.97
CA THR A 115 10.23 -6.17 -20.28
C THR A 115 10.41 -7.67 -20.19
N ALA A 116 9.32 -8.46 -20.18
CA ALA A 116 9.38 -9.92 -20.10
C ALA A 116 10.00 -10.56 -21.34
N GLY A 117 9.87 -9.92 -22.53
CA GLY A 117 10.53 -10.30 -23.76
C GLY A 117 11.84 -9.55 -24.01
N GLY A 118 12.31 -8.76 -23.01
CA GLY A 118 13.47 -7.90 -23.12
C GLY A 118 14.77 -8.68 -23.18
N TYR A 119 15.69 -8.15 -23.89
CA TYR A 119 17.04 -8.65 -24.08
C TYR A 119 18.01 -7.88 -23.24
#